data_e3412f20700bf6df25444a97058e3e14
#
_entry.id   e3412f20700bf6df25444a97058e3e14
#
_cell.length_a   1.000
_cell.length_b   1.000
_cell.length_c   1.000
_cell.angle_alpha   90.00
_cell.angle_beta   90.00
_cell.angle_gamma   90.00
#
_symmetry.space_group_name_H-M   'P 1'
#
loop_
_entity.id
_entity.type
_entity.pdbx_description
1 polymer ?
#
loop_
_entity_poly.entity_id
_entity_poly.type
_entity_poly.pdbx_seq_one_letter_code
_entity_poly.pdbx_strand_id
1 'polypeptide(L)'
;MNRSRWFALPGVVFAALTACTVFRPAGAPVERLRITGLREPVEILRDRWGVPHIYAQTTDDLFFAQGYIAARDRLFQIDLWRRIGTGELAEVLGSEAVSRDRLARAVRFRGDWAAEWESYAPDAKQIATAFANGINAYIRGLDGKRPLEFRLAGYDPGLWEAEDCTARVAGLLMVRNLPREVQRSRDAAEFGLPALTRYLAPDPPVSLRVPAGLNLGGITPDILEVYRDVLGPVRFRSEEGSNNWAVDGTLTKTGRPLMASDPHRPLQIPSLRKTVHLVGPGWNAIGAGEPALPGIALGHNEHIAWGFTIAGIDQADLYAEELNPANNGEYRYRGA
;
A
#
# COMPACT_ATOMS: atom_id res chain seq x y z
N MET A 1 18.43 -69.80 -55.72
CA MET A 1 18.24 -69.25 -57.07
C MET A 1 16.92 -68.54 -57.07
N ASN A 2 16.85 -67.27 -56.86
CA ASN A 2 15.63 -66.51 -57.09
C ASN A 2 16.02 -65.06 -57.34
N ARG A 3 15.73 -64.56 -58.49
CA ARG A 3 15.98 -63.24 -58.97
C ARG A 3 14.79 -62.32 -58.56
N SER A 4 14.94 -61.40 -57.70
CA SER A 4 13.95 -60.38 -57.40
C SER A 4 14.17 -59.15 -58.29
N ARG A 5 13.14 -58.83 -59.06
CA ARG A 5 13.06 -57.62 -59.93
C ARG A 5 12.75 -56.41 -59.11
N TRP A 6 13.55 -55.38 -59.26
CA TRP A 6 13.27 -54.04 -58.75
C TRP A 6 12.41 -53.27 -59.74
N PHE A 7 11.21 -52.89 -59.35
CA PHE A 7 10.41 -51.88 -60.05
C PHE A 7 10.78 -50.50 -59.58
N ALA A 8 11.26 -49.68 -60.52
CA ALA A 8 11.45 -48.25 -60.27
C ALA A 8 10.11 -47.54 -60.50
N LEU A 9 9.62 -46.85 -59.45
CA LEU A 9 8.51 -45.91 -59.54
C LEU A 9 9.06 -44.53 -59.77
N PRO A 10 8.48 -43.69 -60.64
CA PRO A 10 8.93 -42.36 -60.88
C PRO A 10 8.52 -41.46 -59.69
N GLY A 11 9.50 -40.75 -59.14
CA GLY A 11 9.29 -39.79 -58.03
C GLY A 11 8.48 -38.59 -58.51
N VAL A 12 7.32 -38.40 -57.92
CA VAL A 12 6.57 -37.14 -58.00
C VAL A 12 7.12 -36.22 -56.90
N VAL A 13 7.88 -35.22 -57.33
CA VAL A 13 8.34 -34.15 -56.46
C VAL A 13 7.17 -33.19 -56.21
N PHE A 14 6.52 -33.33 -55.06
CA PHE A 14 5.60 -32.30 -54.58
C PHE A 14 6.42 -31.13 -54.00
N ALA A 15 6.53 -30.05 -54.76
CA ALA A 15 7.00 -28.79 -54.26
C ALA A 15 5.90 -28.18 -53.36
N ALA A 16 5.99 -28.41 -52.04
CA ALA A 16 5.17 -27.71 -51.07
C ALA A 16 5.66 -26.27 -50.99
N LEU A 17 4.99 -25.38 -51.67
CA LEU A 17 5.08 -23.95 -51.44
C LEU A 17 4.50 -23.65 -50.06
N THR A 18 5.34 -23.65 -49.04
CA THR A 18 5.00 -23.15 -47.73
C THR A 18 4.87 -21.62 -47.85
N ALA A 19 3.63 -21.15 -48.04
CA ALA A 19 3.32 -19.75 -47.86
C ALA A 19 3.57 -19.40 -46.38
N CYS A 20 4.71 -18.83 -46.06
CA CYS A 20 4.94 -18.13 -44.81
C CYS A 20 3.96 -16.96 -44.77
N THR A 21 2.75 -17.20 -44.28
CA THR A 21 1.90 -16.13 -43.81
C THR A 21 2.62 -15.52 -42.60
N VAL A 22 3.32 -14.44 -42.84
CA VAL A 22 3.80 -13.57 -41.77
C VAL A 22 2.55 -13.13 -41.02
N PHE A 23 2.27 -13.79 -39.91
CA PHE A 23 1.30 -13.31 -38.92
C PHE A 23 1.82 -11.96 -38.44
N ARG A 24 1.35 -10.87 -39.05
CA ARG A 24 1.42 -9.57 -38.41
C ARG A 24 0.53 -9.68 -37.17
N PRO A 25 1.06 -9.55 -35.96
CA PRO A 25 0.22 -9.46 -34.79
C PRO A 25 -0.79 -8.33 -35.06
N ALA A 26 -2.08 -8.63 -34.92
CA ALA A 26 -3.09 -7.59 -34.93
C ALA A 26 -2.62 -6.51 -33.95
N GLY A 27 -2.64 -5.26 -34.36
CA GLY A 27 -2.18 -4.15 -33.49
C GLY A 27 -2.89 -4.27 -32.14
N ALA A 28 -2.18 -3.93 -31.07
CA ALA A 28 -2.76 -4.00 -29.72
C ALA A 28 -4.11 -3.27 -29.73
N PRO A 29 -5.14 -3.83 -29.07
CA PRO A 29 -6.46 -3.20 -29.04
C PRO A 29 -6.35 -1.82 -28.43
N VAL A 30 -6.86 -0.79 -29.13
CA VAL A 30 -6.88 0.59 -28.67
C VAL A 30 -8.28 0.91 -28.16
N GLU A 31 -8.37 1.23 -26.90
CA GLU A 31 -9.59 1.77 -26.28
C GLU A 31 -9.45 3.30 -26.16
N ARG A 32 -10.50 4.01 -26.55
CA ARG A 32 -10.56 5.47 -26.41
C ARG A 32 -11.73 5.84 -25.52
N LEU A 33 -11.41 6.47 -24.40
CA LEU A 33 -12.38 6.91 -23.41
C LEU A 33 -12.43 8.43 -23.32
N ARG A 34 -13.62 8.98 -23.15
CA ARG A 34 -13.81 10.38 -22.76
C ARG A 34 -14.14 10.39 -21.28
N ILE A 35 -13.26 10.95 -20.48
CA ILE A 35 -13.40 10.97 -19.02
C ILE A 35 -13.42 12.41 -18.56
N THR A 36 -14.50 12.80 -17.89
CA THR A 36 -14.63 14.13 -17.29
C THR A 36 -13.61 14.29 -16.16
N GLY A 37 -12.89 15.41 -16.18
CA GLY A 37 -11.86 15.73 -15.16
C GLY A 37 -10.43 15.76 -15.70
N LEU A 38 -10.15 15.18 -16.87
CA LEU A 38 -8.89 15.39 -17.59
C LEU A 38 -8.89 16.76 -18.28
N ARG A 39 -7.75 17.43 -18.23
CA ARG A 39 -7.50 18.70 -18.94
C ARG A 39 -6.91 18.45 -20.31
N GLU A 40 -5.97 17.50 -20.39
CA GLU A 40 -5.25 17.14 -21.60
C GLU A 40 -5.37 15.64 -21.87
N PRO A 41 -5.15 15.18 -23.12
CA PRO A 41 -5.14 13.77 -23.43
C PRO A 41 -4.05 13.02 -22.66
N VAL A 42 -4.40 11.85 -22.12
CA VAL A 42 -3.48 10.93 -21.46
C VAL A 42 -3.38 9.65 -22.28
N GLU A 43 -2.17 9.18 -22.52
CA GLU A 43 -1.91 7.89 -23.12
C GLU A 43 -1.53 6.88 -22.04
N ILE A 44 -2.14 5.68 -22.10
CA ILE A 44 -1.84 4.59 -21.18
C ILE A 44 -1.53 3.34 -22.00
N LEU A 45 -0.27 2.91 -21.93
CA LEU A 45 0.18 1.68 -22.56
C LEU A 45 0.27 0.57 -21.52
N ARG A 46 -0.27 -0.60 -21.83
CA ARG A 46 -0.07 -1.78 -20.99
C ARG A 46 0.93 -2.72 -21.66
N ASP A 47 1.99 -3.04 -20.94
CA ASP A 47 2.96 -4.02 -21.42
C ASP A 47 2.43 -5.46 -21.33
N ARG A 48 3.24 -6.42 -21.75
CA ARG A 48 2.89 -7.85 -21.71
C ARG A 48 2.65 -8.40 -20.29
N TRP A 49 3.09 -7.68 -19.25
CA TRP A 49 2.91 -8.02 -17.84
C TRP A 49 1.70 -7.34 -17.23
N GLY A 50 1.01 -6.51 -18.02
CA GLY A 50 -0.14 -5.72 -17.57
C GLY A 50 0.26 -4.45 -16.80
N VAL A 51 1.55 -4.10 -16.74
CA VAL A 51 2.00 -2.86 -16.11
C VAL A 51 1.53 -1.67 -16.93
N PRO A 52 0.78 -0.72 -16.33
CA PRO A 52 0.38 0.50 -17.01
C PRO A 52 1.54 1.51 -17.04
N HIS A 53 1.85 2.01 -18.23
CA HIS A 53 2.73 3.13 -18.46
C HIS A 53 1.86 4.33 -18.81
N ILE A 54 1.83 5.33 -17.95
CA ILE A 54 0.94 6.49 -18.03
C ILE A 54 1.76 7.70 -18.49
N TYR A 55 1.37 8.30 -19.61
CA TYR A 55 1.98 9.48 -20.20
C TYR A 55 0.99 10.63 -20.17
N ALA A 56 1.32 11.70 -19.44
CA ALA A 56 0.46 12.87 -19.30
C ALA A 56 1.24 14.18 -19.50
N GLN A 57 0.53 15.23 -19.89
CA GLN A 57 1.12 16.56 -20.14
C GLN A 57 1.07 17.46 -18.89
N THR A 58 0.29 17.10 -17.89
CA THR A 58 0.18 17.82 -16.62
C THR A 58 0.31 16.86 -15.43
N THR A 59 0.78 17.36 -14.30
CA THR A 59 0.84 16.58 -13.05
C THR A 59 -0.55 16.14 -12.60
N ASP A 60 -1.55 17.01 -12.73
CA ASP A 60 -2.93 16.70 -12.38
C ASP A 60 -3.47 15.52 -13.21
N ASP A 61 -3.28 15.55 -14.52
CA ASP A 61 -3.73 14.46 -15.40
C ASP A 61 -2.97 13.16 -15.17
N LEU A 62 -1.67 13.25 -14.80
CA LEU A 62 -0.86 12.09 -14.48
C LEU A 62 -1.41 11.32 -13.28
N PHE A 63 -1.65 12.03 -12.18
CA PHE A 63 -2.17 11.40 -10.97
C PHE A 63 -3.67 11.08 -11.05
N PHE A 64 -4.45 11.86 -11.79
CA PHE A 64 -5.82 11.51 -12.13
C PHE A 64 -5.86 10.16 -12.87
N ALA A 65 -5.02 9.99 -13.89
CA ALA A 65 -4.95 8.74 -14.65
C ALA A 65 -4.45 7.57 -13.79
N GLN A 66 -3.48 7.80 -12.88
CA GLN A 66 -3.05 6.79 -11.92
C GLN A 66 -4.20 6.32 -11.03
N GLY A 67 -4.99 7.26 -10.47
CA GLY A 67 -6.17 6.94 -9.65
C GLY A 67 -7.25 6.20 -10.43
N TYR A 68 -7.54 6.63 -11.66
CA TYR A 68 -8.49 5.96 -12.55
C TYR A 68 -8.09 4.51 -12.82
N ILE A 69 -6.81 4.26 -13.14
CA ILE A 69 -6.29 2.92 -13.40
C ILE A 69 -6.18 2.09 -12.11
N ALA A 70 -5.92 2.71 -10.97
CA ALA A 70 -5.95 2.01 -9.68
C ALA A 70 -7.36 1.50 -9.38
N ALA A 71 -8.38 2.32 -9.57
CA ALA A 71 -9.77 1.93 -9.42
C ALA A 71 -10.20 0.88 -10.47
N ARG A 72 -9.88 1.08 -11.74
CA ARG A 72 -10.19 0.11 -12.80
C ARG A 72 -9.68 -1.30 -12.49
N ASP A 73 -8.48 -1.40 -11.92
CA ASP A 73 -7.81 -2.68 -11.70
C ASP A 73 -8.05 -3.26 -10.30
N ARG A 74 -8.38 -2.42 -9.29
CA ARG A 74 -8.31 -2.79 -7.87
C ARG A 74 -9.41 -2.16 -7.00
N LEU A 75 -10.55 -1.73 -7.58
CA LEU A 75 -11.55 -0.94 -6.85
C LEU A 75 -11.98 -1.58 -5.53
N PHE A 76 -12.32 -2.85 -5.53
CA PHE A 76 -12.76 -3.54 -4.32
C PHE A 76 -11.67 -3.56 -3.23
N GLN A 77 -10.42 -3.83 -3.62
CA GLN A 77 -9.29 -3.81 -2.70
C GLN A 77 -9.08 -2.43 -2.07
N ILE A 78 -9.08 -1.38 -2.87
CA ILE A 78 -8.85 -0.02 -2.36
C ILE A 78 -10.03 0.51 -1.56
N ASP A 79 -11.27 0.16 -1.91
CA ASP A 79 -12.46 0.53 -1.13
C ASP A 79 -12.42 -0.12 0.27
N LEU A 80 -12.09 -1.41 0.37
CA LEU A 80 -11.90 -2.05 1.67
C LEU A 80 -10.77 -1.38 2.47
N TRP A 81 -9.69 -0.99 1.83
CA TRP A 81 -8.58 -0.31 2.52
C TRP A 81 -8.98 1.08 3.01
N ARG A 82 -9.74 1.84 2.23
CA ARG A 82 -10.32 3.10 2.68
C ARG A 82 -11.18 2.89 3.91
N ARG A 83 -12.12 1.94 3.88
CA ARG A 83 -12.99 1.60 5.01
C ARG A 83 -12.23 1.15 6.25
N ILE A 84 -11.12 0.43 6.08
CA ILE A 84 -10.23 0.08 7.18
C ILE A 84 -9.62 1.33 7.84
N GLY A 85 -9.19 2.29 7.05
CA GLY A 85 -8.59 3.54 7.53
C GLY A 85 -9.61 4.48 8.18
N THR A 86 -10.82 4.55 7.63
CA THR A 86 -11.90 5.42 8.15
C THR A 86 -12.71 4.80 9.29
N GLY A 87 -12.58 3.48 9.50
CA GLY A 87 -13.36 2.75 10.50
C GLY A 87 -14.82 2.53 10.07
N GLU A 88 -15.01 2.12 8.82
CA GLU A 88 -16.32 1.86 8.17
C GLU A 88 -16.43 0.43 7.61
N LEU A 89 -15.53 -0.46 8.03
CA LEU A 89 -15.48 -1.82 7.49
C LEU A 89 -16.71 -2.65 7.91
N ALA A 90 -17.23 -2.42 9.13
CA ALA A 90 -18.38 -3.14 9.65
C ALA A 90 -19.67 -2.89 8.86
N GLU A 91 -19.78 -1.75 8.15
CA GLU A 91 -20.91 -1.47 7.27
C GLU A 91 -21.07 -2.50 6.15
N VAL A 92 -19.96 -3.09 5.72
CA VAL A 92 -19.93 -4.03 4.57
C VAL A 92 -19.57 -5.46 4.95
N LEU A 93 -18.87 -5.68 6.08
CA LEU A 93 -18.46 -7.00 6.54
C LEU A 93 -19.18 -7.46 7.81
N GLY A 94 -20.04 -6.61 8.38
CA GLY A 94 -20.85 -6.96 9.55
C GLY A 94 -20.13 -6.80 10.89
N SER A 95 -20.76 -7.33 11.95
CA SER A 95 -20.39 -7.09 13.36
C SER A 95 -18.97 -7.51 13.72
N GLU A 96 -18.39 -8.48 13.04
CA GLU A 96 -17.01 -8.95 13.32
C GLU A 96 -15.95 -7.88 13.04
N ALA A 97 -16.26 -6.89 12.21
CA ALA A 97 -15.36 -5.78 11.90
C ALA A 97 -15.49 -4.58 12.88
N VAL A 98 -16.48 -4.59 13.79
CA VAL A 98 -16.76 -3.45 14.70
C VAL A 98 -15.57 -3.11 15.59
N SER A 99 -14.89 -4.08 16.18
CA SER A 99 -13.73 -3.84 17.04
C SER A 99 -12.62 -3.11 16.28
N ARG A 100 -12.42 -3.50 15.02
CA ARG A 100 -11.45 -2.87 14.13
C ARG A 100 -11.83 -1.43 13.79
N ASP A 101 -13.09 -1.18 13.47
CA ASP A 101 -13.58 0.16 13.17
C ASP A 101 -13.47 1.08 14.39
N ARG A 102 -13.73 0.55 15.59
CA ARG A 102 -13.55 1.31 16.84
C ARG A 102 -12.10 1.77 17.02
N LEU A 103 -11.13 0.88 16.79
CA LEU A 103 -9.72 1.27 16.85
C LEU A 103 -9.37 2.28 15.76
N ALA A 104 -9.74 2.02 14.50
CA ALA A 104 -9.47 2.93 13.41
C ALA A 104 -10.01 4.33 13.71
N ARG A 105 -11.23 4.42 14.24
CA ARG A 105 -11.83 5.70 14.68
C ARG A 105 -11.14 6.31 15.88
N ALA A 106 -10.59 5.51 16.79
CA ALA A 106 -9.83 6.02 17.93
C ALA A 106 -8.50 6.64 17.53
N VAL A 107 -7.78 6.05 16.56
CA VAL A 107 -6.44 6.48 16.14
C VAL A 107 -6.42 7.38 14.90
N ARG A 108 -7.57 7.58 14.22
CA ARG A 108 -7.61 8.46 13.04
C ARG A 108 -7.25 9.89 13.39
N PHE A 109 -6.65 10.59 12.44
CA PHE A 109 -6.37 12.02 12.56
C PHE A 109 -7.66 12.83 12.77
N ARG A 110 -7.64 13.78 13.72
CA ARG A 110 -8.75 14.65 14.08
C ARG A 110 -8.34 16.12 14.19
N GLY A 111 -7.12 16.42 13.75
CA GLY A 111 -6.61 17.77 13.74
C GLY A 111 -7.12 18.59 12.55
N ASP A 112 -6.52 19.77 12.41
CA ASP A 112 -6.77 20.65 11.28
C ASP A 112 -6.10 20.09 10.01
N TRP A 113 -6.90 19.70 9.04
CA TRP A 113 -6.41 19.19 7.75
C TRP A 113 -5.66 20.25 6.93
N ALA A 114 -5.94 21.55 7.11
CA ALA A 114 -5.18 22.59 6.41
C ALA A 114 -3.73 22.58 6.89
N ALA A 115 -3.54 22.61 8.22
CA ALA A 115 -2.22 22.53 8.83
C ALA A 115 -1.51 21.19 8.54
N GLU A 116 -2.25 20.08 8.49
CA GLU A 116 -1.69 18.77 8.14
C GLU A 116 -1.13 18.77 6.72
N TRP A 117 -1.89 19.27 5.74
CA TRP A 117 -1.43 19.35 4.35
C TRP A 117 -0.20 20.25 4.18
N GLU A 118 -0.09 21.34 4.98
CA GLU A 118 1.08 22.21 4.98
C GLU A 118 2.36 21.50 5.49
N SER A 119 2.22 20.43 6.28
CA SER A 119 3.36 19.65 6.78
C SER A 119 3.95 18.70 5.73
N TYR A 120 3.24 18.44 4.64
CA TYR A 120 3.70 17.58 3.53
C TYR A 120 4.44 18.39 2.44
N ALA A 121 4.83 17.72 1.36
CA ALA A 121 5.36 18.41 0.18
C ALA A 121 4.32 19.39 -0.39
N PRO A 122 4.75 20.53 -0.97
CA PRO A 122 3.84 21.59 -1.42
C PRO A 122 2.77 21.15 -2.42
N ASP A 123 3.05 20.10 -3.18
CA ASP A 123 2.15 19.52 -4.19
C ASP A 123 1.35 18.30 -3.69
N ALA A 124 1.58 17.86 -2.44
CA ALA A 124 0.98 16.62 -1.91
C ALA A 124 -0.55 16.64 -1.95
N LYS A 125 -1.18 17.73 -1.51
CA LYS A 125 -2.64 17.88 -1.54
C LYS A 125 -3.18 17.85 -2.97
N GLN A 126 -2.51 18.54 -3.89
CA GLN A 126 -2.87 18.58 -5.31
C GLN A 126 -2.82 17.16 -5.92
N ILE A 127 -1.74 16.44 -5.67
CA ILE A 127 -1.54 15.06 -6.13
C ILE A 127 -2.60 14.12 -5.56
N ALA A 128 -2.85 14.15 -4.26
CA ALA A 128 -3.86 13.32 -3.61
C ALA A 128 -5.28 13.63 -4.14
N THR A 129 -5.60 14.90 -4.35
CA THR A 129 -6.88 15.34 -4.92
C THR A 129 -7.05 14.83 -6.35
N ALA A 130 -6.05 14.97 -7.20
CA ALA A 130 -6.09 14.47 -8.57
C ALA A 130 -6.27 12.95 -8.61
N PHE A 131 -5.57 12.23 -7.76
CA PHE A 131 -5.68 10.77 -7.63
C PHE A 131 -7.08 10.35 -7.18
N ALA A 132 -7.63 10.95 -6.13
CA ALA A 132 -8.98 10.68 -5.65
C ALA A 132 -10.04 10.99 -6.74
N ASN A 133 -9.87 12.10 -7.47
CA ASN A 133 -10.72 12.45 -8.58
C ASN A 133 -10.69 11.41 -9.72
N GLY A 134 -9.53 10.82 -9.99
CA GLY A 134 -9.40 9.73 -10.95
C GLY A 134 -10.16 8.46 -10.52
N ILE A 135 -10.05 8.07 -9.25
CA ILE A 135 -10.84 6.97 -8.68
C ILE A 135 -12.34 7.27 -8.83
N ASN A 136 -12.75 8.47 -8.45
CA ASN A 136 -14.14 8.90 -8.52
C ASN A 136 -14.69 8.94 -9.96
N ALA A 137 -13.85 9.31 -10.92
CA ALA A 137 -14.24 9.28 -12.33
C ALA A 137 -14.51 7.84 -12.81
N TYR A 138 -13.72 6.88 -12.38
CA TYR A 138 -13.99 5.46 -12.66
C TYR A 138 -15.29 4.98 -12.00
N ILE A 139 -15.50 5.30 -10.71
CA ILE A 139 -16.71 4.90 -9.97
C ILE A 139 -17.97 5.47 -10.65
N ARG A 140 -17.98 6.76 -11.01
CA ARG A 140 -19.10 7.39 -11.71
C ARG A 140 -19.33 6.78 -13.09
N GLY A 141 -18.26 6.39 -13.78
CA GLY A 141 -18.33 5.73 -15.08
C GLY A 141 -18.89 4.30 -15.05
N LEU A 142 -19.07 3.70 -13.88
CA LEU A 142 -19.73 2.40 -13.72
C LEU A 142 -21.23 2.47 -14.07
N ASP A 143 -21.84 3.67 -13.98
CA ASP A 143 -23.26 3.90 -14.32
C ASP A 143 -24.19 2.84 -13.70
N GLY A 144 -24.01 2.58 -12.39
CA GLY A 144 -24.75 1.58 -11.63
C GLY A 144 -24.36 0.12 -11.91
N LYS A 145 -23.42 -0.14 -12.80
CA LYS A 145 -22.91 -1.49 -13.09
C LYS A 145 -21.85 -1.89 -12.08
N ARG A 146 -22.27 -2.53 -11.01
CA ARG A 146 -21.33 -3.00 -9.97
C ARG A 146 -20.33 -4.01 -10.50
N PRO A 147 -19.02 -3.86 -10.22
CA PRO A 147 -18.05 -4.95 -10.37
C PRO A 147 -18.47 -6.21 -9.61
N LEU A 148 -17.93 -7.36 -10.01
CA LEU A 148 -18.35 -8.65 -9.47
C LEU A 148 -18.27 -8.71 -7.94
N GLU A 149 -17.17 -8.25 -7.36
CA GLU A 149 -16.93 -8.28 -5.93
C GLU A 149 -17.97 -7.46 -5.15
N PHE A 150 -18.34 -6.28 -5.64
CA PHE A 150 -19.37 -5.44 -5.04
C PHE A 150 -20.77 -6.04 -5.15
N ARG A 151 -21.04 -6.77 -6.27
CA ARG A 151 -22.30 -7.51 -6.40
C ARG A 151 -22.41 -8.65 -5.42
N LEU A 152 -21.31 -9.38 -5.21
CA LEU A 152 -21.25 -10.50 -4.26
C LEU A 152 -21.32 -9.99 -2.81
N ALA A 153 -20.69 -8.86 -2.52
CA ALA A 153 -20.70 -8.25 -1.20
C ALA A 153 -21.96 -7.42 -0.90
N GLY A 154 -22.78 -7.12 -1.92
CA GLY A 154 -24.08 -6.47 -1.75
C GLY A 154 -24.06 -4.97 -1.50
N TYR A 155 -22.95 -4.26 -1.81
CA TYR A 155 -22.85 -2.82 -1.59
C TYR A 155 -22.22 -2.06 -2.79
N ASP A 156 -22.29 -0.73 -2.77
CA ASP A 156 -21.70 0.13 -3.79
C ASP A 156 -20.37 0.74 -3.33
N PRO A 157 -19.40 0.97 -4.26
CA PRO A 157 -18.14 1.63 -3.91
C PRO A 157 -18.41 3.08 -3.46
N GLY A 158 -17.70 3.49 -2.40
CA GLY A 158 -17.74 4.87 -1.91
C GLY A 158 -16.87 5.81 -2.73
N LEU A 159 -17.26 7.10 -2.79
CA LEU A 159 -16.41 8.14 -3.37
C LEU A 159 -15.25 8.47 -2.42
N TRP A 160 -14.17 8.98 -3.00
CA TRP A 160 -12.91 9.27 -2.32
C TRP A 160 -12.69 10.77 -2.19
N GLU A 161 -12.06 11.15 -1.09
CA GLU A 161 -11.46 12.46 -0.85
C GLU A 161 -9.94 12.34 -0.80
N ALA A 162 -9.22 13.47 -0.85
CA ALA A 162 -7.76 13.47 -0.78
C ALA A 162 -7.25 12.85 0.54
N GLU A 163 -7.97 13.08 1.62
CA GLU A 163 -7.71 12.61 2.98
C GLU A 163 -7.77 11.08 3.10
N ASP A 164 -8.56 10.41 2.26
CA ASP A 164 -8.63 8.94 2.24
C ASP A 164 -7.29 8.29 1.90
N CYS A 165 -6.46 8.99 1.11
CA CYS A 165 -5.10 8.52 0.81
C CYS A 165 -4.23 8.45 2.07
N THR A 166 -4.40 9.39 3.02
CA THR A 166 -3.61 9.46 4.26
C THR A 166 -4.18 8.57 5.35
N ALA A 167 -5.50 8.41 5.43
CA ALA A 167 -6.19 7.61 6.45
C ALA A 167 -5.73 6.14 6.45
N ARG A 168 -5.45 5.57 5.29
CA ARG A 168 -4.94 4.20 5.15
C ARG A 168 -3.58 4.02 5.83
N VAL A 169 -2.68 4.98 5.67
CA VAL A 169 -1.33 4.92 6.21
C VAL A 169 -1.34 5.04 7.74
N ALA A 170 -2.11 5.97 8.28
CA ALA A 170 -2.21 6.17 9.73
C ALA A 170 -2.62 4.89 10.47
N GLY A 171 -3.66 4.20 9.99
CA GLY A 171 -4.14 2.96 10.61
C GLY A 171 -3.13 1.80 10.61
N LEU A 172 -2.13 1.83 9.71
CA LEU A 172 -1.10 0.78 9.62
C LEU A 172 0.17 1.08 10.42
N LEU A 173 0.55 2.35 10.53
CA LEU A 173 1.84 2.73 11.08
C LEU A 173 1.79 2.95 12.59
N MET A 174 0.67 3.44 13.13
CA MET A 174 0.56 3.88 14.51
C MET A 174 0.60 2.77 15.56
N VAL A 175 0.49 1.50 15.17
CA VAL A 175 0.27 0.42 16.13
C VAL A 175 1.41 -0.59 16.24
N ARG A 176 2.55 -0.36 15.58
CA ARG A 176 3.63 -1.38 15.53
C ARG A 176 4.51 -1.45 16.76
N ASN A 177 4.78 -0.34 17.42
CA ASN A 177 5.63 -0.31 18.62
C ASN A 177 4.85 -0.53 19.91
N LEU A 178 3.54 -0.25 19.96
CA LEU A 178 2.73 -0.32 21.17
C LEU A 178 2.85 -1.64 21.96
N PRO A 179 2.81 -2.84 21.36
CA PRO A 179 3.04 -4.07 22.09
C PRO A 179 4.43 -4.19 22.73
N ARG A 180 5.44 -3.59 22.09
CA ARG A 180 6.81 -3.54 22.64
C ARG A 180 6.90 -2.59 23.82
N GLU A 181 6.21 -1.46 23.78
CA GLU A 181 6.09 -0.51 24.87
C GLU A 181 5.50 -1.17 26.12
N VAL A 182 4.37 -1.84 25.94
CA VAL A 182 3.73 -2.58 27.03
C VAL A 182 4.64 -3.68 27.57
N GLN A 183 5.29 -4.45 26.72
CA GLN A 183 6.22 -5.50 27.17
C GLN A 183 7.42 -4.93 27.92
N ARG A 184 8.06 -3.88 27.41
CA ARG A 184 9.18 -3.21 28.08
C ARG A 184 8.80 -2.62 29.42
N SER A 185 7.60 -2.03 29.52
CA SER A 185 7.08 -1.48 30.78
C SER A 185 6.92 -2.59 31.84
N ARG A 186 6.43 -3.75 31.44
CA ARG A 186 6.29 -4.91 32.32
C ARG A 186 7.66 -5.49 32.72
N ASP A 187 8.55 -5.63 31.75
CA ASP A 187 9.91 -6.12 32.02
C ASP A 187 10.65 -5.14 32.98
N ALA A 188 10.41 -3.82 32.84
CA ALA A 188 10.92 -2.83 33.77
C ALA A 188 10.33 -2.95 35.17
N ALA A 189 9.05 -3.27 35.29
CA ALA A 189 8.40 -3.51 36.59
C ALA A 189 8.92 -4.78 37.26
N GLU A 190 9.17 -5.84 36.50
CA GLU A 190 9.62 -7.16 37.00
C GLU A 190 11.11 -7.23 37.28
N PHE A 191 11.95 -6.76 36.33
CA PHE A 191 13.41 -6.95 36.38
C PHE A 191 14.18 -5.65 36.69
N GLY A 192 13.52 -4.49 36.66
CA GLY A 192 14.12 -3.19 36.85
C GLY A 192 14.87 -2.62 35.64
N LEU A 193 15.02 -1.29 35.60
CA LEU A 193 15.68 -0.58 34.47
C LEU A 193 17.13 -1.02 34.23
N PRO A 194 17.97 -1.34 35.26
CA PRO A 194 19.34 -1.82 34.99
C PRO A 194 19.40 -3.11 34.18
N ALA A 195 18.48 -4.04 34.43
CA ALA A 195 18.37 -5.29 33.65
C ALA A 195 17.96 -4.98 32.20
N LEU A 196 16.96 -4.16 31.99
CA LEU A 196 16.55 -3.73 30.66
C LEU A 196 17.69 -3.10 29.88
N THR A 197 18.39 -2.15 30.49
CA THR A 197 19.52 -1.47 29.84
C THR A 197 20.63 -2.44 29.46
N ARG A 198 20.81 -3.50 30.23
CA ARG A 198 21.84 -4.52 29.96
C ARG A 198 21.45 -5.51 28.87
N TYR A 199 20.19 -5.98 28.85
CA TYR A 199 19.77 -7.11 28.01
C TYR A 199 18.90 -6.72 26.82
N LEU A 200 18.24 -5.56 26.90
CA LEU A 200 17.34 -5.03 25.87
C LEU A 200 17.68 -3.56 25.55
N ALA A 201 18.98 -3.25 25.49
CA ALA A 201 19.44 -1.91 25.20
C ALA A 201 18.79 -1.35 23.93
N PRO A 202 18.26 -0.11 23.97
CA PRO A 202 17.80 0.56 22.76
C PRO A 202 18.97 0.83 21.83
N ASP A 203 18.70 0.81 20.53
CA ASP A 203 19.65 1.22 19.49
C ASP A 203 19.00 2.34 18.64
N PRO A 204 19.52 3.56 18.66
CA PRO A 204 20.70 4.04 19.44
C PRO A 204 20.47 4.03 20.95
N PRO A 205 21.55 3.98 21.75
CA PRO A 205 21.43 3.95 23.21
C PRO A 205 20.75 5.20 23.76
N VAL A 206 19.69 5.00 24.55
CA VAL A 206 19.00 6.08 25.27
C VAL A 206 18.86 5.75 26.76
N SER A 207 18.85 6.76 27.61
CA SER A 207 18.61 6.57 29.04
C SER A 207 17.14 6.25 29.28
N LEU A 208 16.85 5.03 29.69
CA LEU A 208 15.50 4.66 30.09
C LEU A 208 15.15 5.31 31.42
N ARG A 209 13.97 5.91 31.49
CA ARG A 209 13.42 6.55 32.70
C ARG A 209 11.95 6.20 32.83
N VAL A 210 11.53 5.95 34.06
CA VAL A 210 10.09 5.88 34.37
C VAL A 210 9.61 7.31 34.62
N PRO A 211 8.59 7.78 33.89
CA PRO A 211 7.98 9.08 34.16
C PRO A 211 7.54 9.21 35.61
N ALA A 212 7.68 10.40 36.19
CA ALA A 212 7.26 10.64 37.57
C ALA A 212 5.75 10.41 37.73
N GLY A 213 5.38 9.63 38.74
CA GLY A 213 3.99 9.29 39.00
C GLY A 213 3.45 8.07 38.22
N LEU A 214 4.17 7.55 37.25
CA LEU A 214 3.75 6.35 36.53
C LEU A 214 3.99 5.10 37.36
N ASN A 215 2.92 4.32 37.57
CA ASN A 215 2.98 3.00 38.20
C ASN A 215 3.08 1.91 37.12
N LEU A 216 4.29 1.40 36.86
CA LEU A 216 4.50 0.35 35.86
C LEU A 216 3.75 -0.95 36.20
N GLY A 217 3.51 -1.23 37.50
CA GLY A 217 2.75 -2.42 37.93
C GLY A 217 1.26 -2.38 37.53
N GLY A 218 0.74 -1.20 37.18
CA GLY A 218 -0.61 -1.04 36.63
C GLY A 218 -0.72 -1.33 35.14
N ILE A 219 0.39 -1.56 34.44
CA ILE A 219 0.39 -1.88 33.01
C ILE A 219 0.25 -3.39 32.82
N THR A 220 -0.99 -3.84 32.64
CA THR A 220 -1.36 -5.26 32.55
C THR A 220 -1.52 -5.72 31.09
N PRO A 221 -1.44 -7.04 30.78
CA PRO A 221 -1.57 -7.56 29.41
C PRO A 221 -2.90 -7.25 28.74
N ASP A 222 -3.97 -7.08 29.51
CA ASP A 222 -5.32 -6.77 29.05
C ASP A 222 -5.42 -5.40 28.34
N ILE A 223 -4.54 -4.45 28.65
CA ILE A 223 -4.39 -3.21 27.88
C ILE A 223 -4.25 -3.49 26.37
N LEU A 224 -3.62 -4.62 26.01
CA LEU A 224 -3.45 -5.05 24.62
C LEU A 224 -4.60 -5.94 24.11
N GLU A 225 -5.58 -6.32 24.91
CA GLU A 225 -6.67 -7.21 24.45
C GLU A 225 -7.46 -6.56 23.32
N VAL A 226 -7.92 -5.34 23.51
CA VAL A 226 -8.62 -4.58 22.46
C VAL A 226 -7.76 -4.48 21.20
N TYR A 227 -6.46 -4.27 21.37
CA TYR A 227 -5.51 -4.21 20.28
C TYR A 227 -5.35 -5.56 19.56
N ARG A 228 -5.29 -6.66 20.31
CA ARG A 228 -5.21 -8.02 19.75
C ARG A 228 -6.49 -8.44 19.05
N ASP A 229 -7.64 -8.13 19.61
CA ASP A 229 -8.96 -8.43 19.01
C ASP A 229 -9.13 -7.69 17.68
N VAL A 230 -8.65 -6.47 17.62
CA VAL A 230 -8.70 -5.64 16.43
C VAL A 230 -7.78 -6.15 15.33
N LEU A 231 -6.58 -6.62 15.68
CA LEU A 231 -5.62 -7.19 14.74
C LEU A 231 -5.87 -8.67 14.44
N GLY A 232 -6.67 -9.34 15.27
CA GLY A 232 -6.89 -10.80 15.23
C GLY A 232 -7.36 -11.34 13.88
N PRO A 233 -8.34 -10.70 13.19
CA PRO A 233 -8.82 -11.17 11.89
C PRO A 233 -7.84 -10.93 10.75
N VAL A 234 -6.95 -9.95 10.88
CA VAL A 234 -5.90 -9.63 9.91
C VAL A 234 -4.56 -9.95 10.54
N ARG A 235 -4.33 -11.22 10.73
CA ARG A 235 -3.00 -11.70 11.06
C ARG A 235 -2.10 -11.47 9.85
N PHE A 236 -1.43 -10.34 9.84
CA PHE A 236 -0.14 -10.29 9.16
C PHE A 236 0.72 -11.31 9.89
N ARG A 237 1.02 -12.44 9.24
CA ARG A 237 1.86 -13.47 9.85
C ARG A 237 3.16 -12.82 10.33
N SER A 238 3.68 -13.28 11.44
CA SER A 238 4.89 -12.79 12.10
C SER A 238 6.19 -12.88 11.26
N GLU A 239 6.11 -13.31 10.03
CA GLU A 239 7.20 -13.46 9.07
C GLU A 239 7.36 -12.26 8.14
N GLU A 240 6.67 -11.15 8.40
CA GLU A 240 6.84 -9.94 7.64
C GLU A 240 8.19 -9.29 7.95
N GLY A 241 8.96 -9.10 6.93
CA GLY A 241 10.24 -8.42 6.98
C GLY A 241 10.47 -7.66 5.69
N SER A 242 11.66 -7.15 5.53
CA SER A 242 12.10 -6.56 4.26
C SER A 242 13.61 -6.46 4.27
N ASN A 243 14.23 -6.67 3.11
CA ASN A 243 15.65 -6.42 2.93
C ASN A 243 15.85 -5.36 1.84
N ASN A 244 16.78 -4.46 2.08
CA ASN A 244 17.30 -3.54 1.09
C ASN A 244 18.82 -3.62 1.09
N TRP A 245 19.41 -3.59 -0.08
CA TRP A 245 20.84 -3.44 -0.21
C TRP A 245 21.19 -2.69 -1.49
N ALA A 246 22.34 -2.02 -1.46
CA ALA A 246 22.89 -1.33 -2.60
C ALA A 246 24.36 -1.74 -2.74
N VAL A 247 24.81 -1.88 -4.00
CA VAL A 247 26.20 -2.15 -4.34
C VAL A 247 26.73 -0.95 -5.10
N ASP A 248 27.87 -0.42 -4.64
CA ASP A 248 28.53 0.69 -5.31
C ASP A 248 29.00 0.32 -6.73
N GLY A 249 28.99 1.29 -7.63
CA GLY A 249 29.35 1.09 -9.03
C GLY A 249 30.80 0.56 -9.24
N THR A 250 31.70 0.82 -8.30
CA THR A 250 33.07 0.28 -8.34
C THR A 250 33.15 -1.23 -8.23
N LEU A 251 32.10 -1.84 -7.63
CA LEU A 251 31.97 -3.29 -7.46
C LEU A 251 31.14 -3.96 -8.55
N THR A 252 30.66 -3.20 -9.54
CA THR A 252 29.81 -3.73 -10.61
C THR A 252 30.53 -3.75 -11.94
N LYS A 253 30.18 -4.71 -12.80
CA LYS A 253 30.74 -4.81 -14.16
C LYS A 253 30.45 -3.59 -15.04
N THR A 254 29.33 -2.91 -14.80
CA THR A 254 28.86 -1.78 -15.61
C THR A 254 29.37 -0.42 -15.12
N GLY A 255 30.01 -0.38 -13.95
CA GLY A 255 30.38 0.89 -13.29
C GLY A 255 29.18 1.66 -12.71
N ARG A 256 27.98 1.09 -12.74
CA ARG A 256 26.75 1.70 -12.19
C ARG A 256 26.33 1.00 -10.91
N PRO A 257 25.77 1.71 -9.93
CA PRO A 257 25.27 1.08 -8.72
C PRO A 257 24.12 0.11 -9.02
N LEU A 258 23.99 -0.92 -8.18
CA LEU A 258 22.87 -1.85 -8.18
C LEU A 258 22.12 -1.73 -6.87
N MET A 259 20.81 -1.79 -6.91
CA MET A 259 19.94 -1.82 -5.74
C MET A 259 18.99 -2.99 -5.82
N ALA A 260 18.76 -3.66 -4.70
CA ALA A 260 17.65 -4.58 -4.51
C ALA A 260 16.79 -4.15 -3.33
N SER A 261 15.49 -4.26 -3.50
CA SER A 261 14.48 -4.05 -2.47
C SER A 261 13.56 -5.26 -2.44
N ASP A 262 13.52 -5.92 -1.29
CA ASP A 262 12.82 -7.20 -1.11
C ASP A 262 11.84 -7.10 0.08
N PRO A 263 10.67 -6.48 -0.11
CA PRO A 263 9.63 -6.41 0.91
C PRO A 263 8.92 -7.77 1.05
N HIS A 264 9.10 -8.44 2.19
CA HIS A 264 8.44 -9.70 2.49
C HIS A 264 6.98 -9.45 2.83
N ARG A 265 6.09 -9.93 1.98
CA ARG A 265 4.63 -9.79 2.13
C ARG A 265 3.92 -11.11 1.83
N PRO A 266 2.74 -11.34 2.38
CA PRO A 266 1.94 -12.51 2.03
C PRO A 266 1.73 -12.60 0.52
N LEU A 267 1.90 -13.82 -0.03
CA LEU A 267 1.55 -14.10 -1.41
C LEU A 267 0.03 -14.20 -1.52
N GLN A 268 -0.57 -13.26 -2.22
CA GLN A 268 -2.02 -13.17 -2.37
C GLN A 268 -2.42 -12.57 -3.72
N ILE A 269 -3.65 -12.84 -4.12
CA ILE A 269 -4.28 -12.25 -5.30
C ILE A 269 -5.58 -11.56 -4.83
N PRO A 270 -5.73 -10.27 -5.09
CA PRO A 270 -4.77 -9.36 -5.68
C PRO A 270 -3.57 -9.08 -4.76
N SER A 271 -2.39 -8.83 -5.36
CA SER A 271 -1.18 -8.46 -4.62
C SER A 271 -1.38 -7.18 -3.81
N LEU A 272 -0.63 -7.05 -2.71
CA LEU A 272 -0.61 -5.84 -1.88
C LEU A 272 -0.20 -4.60 -2.69
N ARG A 273 0.75 -4.75 -3.59
CA ARG A 273 1.27 -3.65 -4.40
C ARG A 273 0.91 -3.79 -5.87
N LYS A 274 0.89 -2.64 -6.55
CA LYS A 274 0.68 -2.53 -7.99
C LYS A 274 1.85 -1.77 -8.60
N THR A 275 2.41 -2.33 -9.67
CA THR A 275 3.46 -1.66 -10.45
C THR A 275 2.81 -0.68 -11.41
N VAL A 276 3.44 0.49 -11.57
CA VAL A 276 3.04 1.56 -12.51
C VAL A 276 4.27 2.32 -12.97
N HIS A 277 4.24 2.83 -14.20
CA HIS A 277 5.19 3.80 -14.72
C HIS A 277 4.49 5.14 -14.94
N LEU A 278 5.03 6.20 -14.38
CA LEU A 278 4.50 7.55 -14.42
C LEU A 278 5.45 8.44 -15.20
N VAL A 279 4.95 9.03 -16.29
CA VAL A 279 5.71 9.94 -17.16
C VAL A 279 4.92 11.22 -17.36
N GLY A 280 5.49 12.34 -16.93
CA GLY A 280 4.88 13.67 -17.01
C GLY A 280 5.87 14.77 -16.61
N PRO A 281 5.42 16.03 -16.50
CA PRO A 281 6.30 17.13 -16.11
C PRO A 281 6.98 16.87 -14.76
N GLY A 282 8.32 16.73 -14.77
CA GLY A 282 9.10 16.42 -13.56
C GLY A 282 9.00 14.96 -13.08
N TRP A 283 8.32 14.10 -13.81
CA TRP A 283 8.10 12.69 -13.47
C TRP A 283 8.55 11.76 -14.59
N ASN A 284 9.44 10.84 -14.29
CA ASN A 284 9.72 9.66 -15.09
C ASN A 284 10.17 8.55 -14.13
N ALA A 285 9.21 7.91 -13.49
CA ALA A 285 9.49 6.95 -12.44
C ALA A 285 8.67 5.67 -12.63
N ILE A 286 9.30 4.53 -12.44
CA ILE A 286 8.66 3.22 -12.49
C ILE A 286 8.91 2.46 -11.20
N GLY A 287 7.90 1.75 -10.74
CA GLY A 287 8.01 0.94 -9.53
C GLY A 287 6.66 0.49 -9.01
N ALA A 288 6.62 0.14 -7.75
CA ALA A 288 5.43 -0.39 -7.11
C ALA A 288 5.00 0.44 -5.91
N GLY A 289 3.70 0.53 -5.70
CA GLY A 289 3.08 1.18 -4.56
C GLY A 289 1.80 0.48 -4.14
N GLU A 290 1.25 0.90 -3.03
CA GLU A 290 -0.08 0.47 -2.62
C GLU A 290 -1.11 1.15 -3.53
N PRO A 291 -2.06 0.40 -4.12
CA PRO A 291 -2.98 0.96 -5.11
C PRO A 291 -3.95 2.02 -4.56
N ALA A 292 -4.02 2.20 -3.26
CA ALA A 292 -4.79 3.25 -2.60
C ALA A 292 -4.01 4.58 -2.41
N LEU A 293 -2.75 4.63 -2.83
CA LEU A 293 -1.87 5.79 -2.66
C LEU A 293 -1.33 6.27 -4.02
N PRO A 294 -1.23 7.60 -4.23
CA PRO A 294 -0.58 8.14 -5.41
C PRO A 294 0.94 7.94 -5.35
N GLY A 295 1.59 8.00 -6.50
CA GLY A 295 3.04 7.93 -6.62
C GLY A 295 3.58 6.50 -6.66
N ILE A 296 4.85 6.37 -6.34
CA ILE A 296 5.63 5.12 -6.36
C ILE A 296 6.38 4.99 -5.04
N ALA A 297 6.03 3.98 -4.26
CA ALA A 297 6.65 3.75 -2.96
C ALA A 297 8.05 3.13 -3.06
N LEU A 298 8.27 2.23 -4.00
CA LEU A 298 9.52 1.51 -4.24
C LEU A 298 9.79 1.52 -5.74
N GLY A 299 10.93 1.98 -6.18
CA GLY A 299 11.18 2.07 -7.62
C GLY A 299 12.45 2.81 -7.98
N HIS A 300 12.46 3.34 -9.18
CA HIS A 300 13.57 4.16 -9.67
C HIS A 300 13.09 5.17 -10.71
N ASN A 301 13.90 6.19 -10.92
CA ASN A 301 13.86 7.08 -12.07
C ASN A 301 15.20 6.99 -12.84
N GLU A 302 15.52 7.99 -13.65
CA GLU A 302 16.78 8.04 -14.42
C GLU A 302 18.02 8.28 -13.54
N HIS A 303 17.83 8.76 -12.30
CA HIS A 303 18.91 9.26 -11.46
C HIS A 303 19.13 8.44 -10.21
N ILE A 304 18.05 7.99 -9.57
CA ILE A 304 18.07 7.29 -8.27
C ILE A 304 17.14 6.07 -8.28
N ALA A 305 17.45 5.12 -7.40
CA ALA A 305 16.54 4.05 -7.00
C ALA A 305 16.27 4.16 -5.50
N TRP A 306 15.06 3.77 -5.06
CA TRP A 306 14.67 3.79 -3.65
C TRP A 306 13.85 2.58 -3.27
N GLY A 307 13.97 2.20 -2.01
CA GLY A 307 13.22 1.11 -1.41
C GLY A 307 13.10 1.31 0.11
N PHE A 308 12.14 0.64 0.73
CA PHE A 308 11.87 0.78 2.14
C PHE A 308 11.87 -0.56 2.85
N THR A 309 12.38 -0.55 4.07
CA THR A 309 12.20 -1.62 5.05
C THR A 309 11.36 -1.10 6.21
N ILE A 310 10.83 -2.02 7.02
CA ILE A 310 10.15 -1.67 8.26
C ILE A 310 11.23 -1.38 9.31
N ALA A 311 11.36 -0.13 9.71
CA ALA A 311 12.38 0.32 10.65
C ALA A 311 11.99 0.17 12.12
N GLY A 312 10.74 -0.20 12.42
CA GLY A 312 10.27 -0.30 13.80
C GLY A 312 10.24 1.05 14.53
N ILE A 313 9.92 2.13 13.80
CA ILE A 313 9.87 3.48 14.33
C ILE A 313 8.88 3.53 15.49
N ASP A 314 9.26 4.24 16.54
CA ASP A 314 8.43 4.55 17.69
C ASP A 314 7.42 5.63 17.31
N GLN A 315 6.14 5.27 17.26
CA GLN A 315 5.04 6.11 16.74
C GLN A 315 3.80 6.11 17.65
N ALA A 316 3.81 5.33 18.73
CA ALA A 316 2.68 5.23 19.63
C ALA A 316 3.14 5.10 21.07
N ASP A 317 2.60 5.94 21.94
CA ASP A 317 2.82 5.94 23.38
C ASP A 317 1.56 5.53 24.13
N LEU A 318 1.75 5.05 25.36
CA LEU A 318 0.67 4.84 26.31
C LEU A 318 0.67 5.99 27.33
N TYR A 319 -0.50 6.57 27.52
CA TYR A 319 -0.75 7.58 28.52
C TYR A 319 -1.63 7.02 29.65
N ALA A 320 -1.26 7.28 30.88
CA ALA A 320 -2.11 7.02 32.04
C ALA A 320 -2.93 8.28 32.31
N GLU A 321 -4.24 8.17 32.07
CA GLU A 321 -5.16 9.29 32.26
C GLU A 321 -5.67 9.37 33.69
N GLU A 322 -5.82 10.58 34.20
CA GLU A 322 -6.47 10.86 35.49
C GLU A 322 -7.97 11.07 35.25
N LEU A 323 -8.75 10.05 35.56
CA LEU A 323 -10.20 10.09 35.33
C LEU A 323 -10.91 10.98 36.35
N ASN A 324 -12.01 11.60 35.94
CA ASN A 324 -12.92 12.28 36.86
C ASN A 324 -13.62 11.24 37.75
N PRO A 325 -13.46 11.30 39.09
CA PRO A 325 -14.10 10.34 40.00
C PRO A 325 -15.63 10.32 39.93
N ALA A 326 -16.22 11.44 39.48
CA ALA A 326 -17.69 11.54 39.37
C ALA A 326 -18.22 11.12 37.98
N ASN A 327 -17.37 11.03 36.97
CA ASN A 327 -17.73 10.66 35.60
C ASN A 327 -16.57 10.01 34.86
N ASN A 328 -16.54 8.70 34.78
CA ASN A 328 -15.49 7.93 34.11
C ASN A 328 -15.36 8.19 32.60
N GLY A 329 -16.24 8.96 31.99
CA GLY A 329 -16.14 9.42 30.61
C GLY A 329 -15.30 10.68 30.43
N GLU A 330 -14.81 11.27 31.52
CA GLU A 330 -14.00 12.48 31.52
C GLU A 330 -12.61 12.21 32.12
N TYR A 331 -11.61 12.84 31.58
CA TYR A 331 -10.25 12.80 32.10
C TYR A 331 -9.62 14.19 32.11
N ARG A 332 -8.61 14.39 32.96
CA ARG A 332 -7.91 15.67 33.05
C ARG A 332 -6.98 15.85 31.85
N TYR A 333 -7.17 16.95 31.14
CA TYR A 333 -6.31 17.35 30.03
C TYR A 333 -5.75 18.75 30.25
N ARG A 334 -4.42 18.88 30.24
CA ARG A 334 -3.70 20.17 30.45
C ARG A 334 -4.13 20.97 31.69
N GLY A 335 -4.53 20.25 32.73
CA GLY A 335 -4.93 20.86 34.03
C GLY A 335 -6.39 21.26 34.16
N ALA A 336 -7.23 20.98 33.14
CA ALA A 336 -8.67 21.18 33.14
C ALA A 336 -9.45 19.86 33.22
#